data_e02965992a41129faf45a96da2cb20f6
#
_entry.id   e02965992a41129faf45a96da2cb20f6
#
_cell.length_a   1.000
_cell.length_b   1.000
_cell.length_c   1.000
_cell.angle_alpha   90.00
_cell.angle_beta   90.00
_cell.angle_gamma   90.00
#
_symmetry.space_group_name_H-M   'P 1'
#
loop_
_entity.id
_entity.type
_entity.pdbx_description
1 polymer ?
#
loop_
_entity_poly.entity_id
_entity_poly.type
_entity_poly.pdbx_seq_one_letter_code
_entity_poly.pdbx_strand_id
1 'polypeptide(L)'
;MTDYKALYAEKLISAEELAKQVESGWILGMDTAPSQAPAIMNAIAARVKSSDIKGVQVQTLLDAYPFEFYTDPDMFGKMTGYSWFSSGYARKAINGGWADLLPTYYRDIPRHIRAEYELSLIHISEPTRLGMI
;
A
#
# COMPACT_ATOMS: atom_id res chain seq x y z
N MET A 1 -35.33 4.60 1.79
CA MET A 1 -34.19 5.15 2.55
C MET A 1 -33.12 4.08 2.62
N THR A 2 -31.89 4.34 2.16
CA THR A 2 -30.81 3.31 2.12
C THR A 2 -30.40 2.93 3.53
N ASP A 3 -30.38 1.66 3.84
CA ASP A 3 -29.84 1.16 5.11
C ASP A 3 -28.31 1.09 5.03
N TYR A 4 -27.66 2.13 5.48
CA TYR A 4 -26.20 2.24 5.46
C TYR A 4 -25.50 1.22 6.38
N LYS A 5 -26.17 0.75 7.43
CA LYS A 5 -25.61 -0.28 8.32
C LYS A 5 -25.55 -1.64 7.63
N ALA A 6 -26.61 -2.00 6.92
CA ALA A 6 -26.66 -3.22 6.14
C ALA A 6 -25.61 -3.18 5.00
N LEU A 7 -25.53 -2.06 4.29
CA LEU A 7 -24.54 -1.86 3.24
C LEU A 7 -23.08 -1.93 3.75
N TYR A 8 -22.82 -1.36 4.93
CA TYR A 8 -21.51 -1.47 5.57
C TYR A 8 -21.16 -2.92 5.93
N ALA A 9 -22.11 -3.63 6.55
CA ALA A 9 -21.90 -5.03 6.93
C ALA A 9 -21.66 -5.95 5.72
N GLU A 10 -22.33 -5.68 4.60
CA GLU A 10 -22.16 -6.40 3.34
C GLU A 10 -20.76 -6.19 2.74
N LYS A 11 -20.21 -4.97 2.86
CA LYS A 11 -18.91 -4.61 2.26
C LYS A 11 -17.72 -4.84 3.18
N LEU A 12 -17.95 -5.10 4.46
CA LEU A 12 -16.88 -5.29 5.43
C LEU A 12 -16.18 -6.62 5.19
N ILE A 13 -14.89 -6.56 4.92
CA ILE A 13 -14.01 -7.75 4.83
C ILE A 13 -12.83 -7.59 5.79
N SER A 14 -12.22 -8.69 6.18
CA SER A 14 -11.02 -8.66 7.02
C SER A 14 -9.78 -8.25 6.23
N ALA A 15 -8.72 -7.82 6.92
CA ALA A 15 -7.44 -7.51 6.29
C ALA A 15 -6.83 -8.74 5.59
N GLU A 16 -7.01 -9.92 6.16
CA GLU A 16 -6.55 -11.19 5.62
C GLU A 16 -7.30 -11.58 4.34
N GLU A 17 -8.61 -11.34 4.30
CA GLU A 17 -9.41 -11.58 3.09
C GLU A 17 -9.02 -10.62 1.97
N LEU A 18 -8.79 -9.35 2.31
CA LEU A 18 -8.27 -8.38 1.35
C LEU A 18 -6.88 -8.80 0.83
N ALA A 19 -5.99 -9.20 1.73
CA ALA A 19 -4.65 -9.64 1.35
C ALA A 19 -4.67 -10.80 0.35
N LYS A 20 -5.66 -11.70 0.40
CA LYS A 20 -5.80 -12.82 -0.55
C LYS A 20 -6.01 -12.39 -2.00
N GLN A 21 -6.45 -11.15 -2.23
CA GLN A 21 -6.69 -10.64 -3.57
C GLN A 21 -5.39 -10.14 -4.25
N VAL A 22 -4.34 -9.88 -3.47
CA VAL A 22 -3.07 -9.36 -4.01
C VAL A 22 -2.36 -10.42 -4.84
N GLU A 23 -1.90 -10.06 -6.03
CA GLU A 23 -1.19 -10.94 -6.95
C GLU A 23 0.23 -10.41 -7.22
N SER A 24 1.07 -11.26 -7.81
CA SER A 24 2.43 -10.88 -8.19
C SER A 24 2.42 -9.72 -9.20
N GLY A 25 3.35 -8.80 -9.05
CA GLY A 25 3.52 -7.65 -9.94
C GLY A 25 2.54 -6.50 -9.69
N TRP A 26 1.65 -6.60 -8.69
CA TRP A 26 0.73 -5.52 -8.39
C TRP A 26 1.43 -4.29 -7.81
N ILE A 27 0.88 -3.12 -8.14
CA ILE A 27 1.30 -1.84 -7.58
C ILE A 27 0.21 -1.38 -6.60
N LEU A 28 0.59 -1.22 -5.35
CA LEU A 28 -0.27 -0.78 -4.27
C LEU A 28 0.01 0.69 -3.95
N GLY A 29 -0.98 1.55 -4.10
CA GLY A 29 -0.94 2.90 -3.59
C GLY A 29 -1.37 2.94 -2.13
N MET A 30 -0.68 3.69 -1.30
CA MET A 30 -1.01 3.85 0.11
C MET A 30 -1.17 5.32 0.48
N ASP A 31 -2.13 5.60 1.34
CA ASP A 31 -2.33 6.93 1.91
C ASP A 31 -1.11 7.41 2.69
N THR A 32 -1.12 8.70 3.05
CA THR A 32 -0.02 9.34 3.76
C THR A 32 -0.23 9.34 5.27
N ALA A 33 0.86 9.16 6.01
CA ALA A 33 0.96 9.33 7.46
C ALA A 33 -0.18 8.66 8.25
N PRO A 34 -1.02 9.39 9.01
CA PRO A 34 -2.01 8.78 9.91
C PRO A 34 -3.17 8.07 9.18
N SER A 35 -3.36 8.33 7.88
CA SER A 35 -4.39 7.66 7.07
C SER A 35 -3.94 6.30 6.55
N GLN A 36 -2.71 5.90 6.80
CA GLN A 36 -2.20 4.59 6.41
C GLN A 36 -2.92 3.46 7.16
N ALA A 37 -3.08 2.32 6.48
CA ALA A 37 -3.77 1.15 7.00
C ALA A 37 -2.79 0.01 7.39
N PRO A 38 -2.13 0.07 8.57
CA PRO A 38 -1.10 -0.89 8.94
C PRO A 38 -1.61 -2.33 9.03
N ALA A 39 -2.85 -2.54 9.46
CA ALA A 39 -3.43 -3.89 9.53
C ALA A 39 -3.47 -4.57 8.15
N ILE A 40 -3.90 -3.84 7.12
CA ILE A 40 -3.96 -4.35 5.75
C ILE A 40 -2.56 -4.63 5.22
N MET A 41 -1.63 -3.69 5.39
CA MET A 41 -0.27 -3.84 4.88
C MET A 41 0.49 -4.98 5.56
N ASN A 42 0.30 -5.18 6.87
CA ASN A 42 0.87 -6.30 7.60
C ASN A 42 0.30 -7.65 7.14
N ALA A 43 -1.01 -7.73 6.87
CA ALA A 43 -1.63 -8.93 6.32
C ALA A 43 -1.09 -9.26 4.91
N ILE A 44 -0.92 -8.25 4.06
CA ILE A 44 -0.31 -8.41 2.73
C ILE A 44 1.14 -8.88 2.85
N ALA A 45 1.95 -8.25 3.71
CA ALA A 45 3.33 -8.63 3.93
C ALA A 45 3.47 -10.07 4.44
N ALA A 46 2.63 -10.48 5.40
CA ALA A 46 2.59 -11.85 5.91
C ALA A 46 2.26 -12.86 4.80
N ARG A 47 1.30 -12.55 3.93
CA ARG A 47 0.96 -13.39 2.79
C ARG A 47 2.10 -13.48 1.78
N VAL A 48 2.73 -12.36 1.44
CA VAL A 48 3.86 -12.33 0.51
C VAL A 48 5.04 -13.17 1.05
N LYS A 49 5.29 -13.13 2.35
CA LYS A 49 6.32 -13.98 2.99
C LYS A 49 6.01 -15.46 2.92
N SER A 50 4.74 -15.85 3.04
CA SER A 50 4.30 -17.24 3.11
C SER A 50 3.92 -17.88 1.78
N SER A 51 4.05 -17.13 0.66
CA SER A 51 3.62 -17.56 -0.66
C SER A 51 4.68 -17.27 -1.74
N ASP A 52 4.39 -17.69 -2.98
CA ASP A 52 5.23 -17.43 -4.15
C ASP A 52 4.99 -16.04 -4.77
N ILE A 53 4.20 -15.18 -4.12
CA ILE A 53 3.95 -13.81 -4.58
C ILE A 53 5.24 -12.99 -4.54
N LYS A 54 5.50 -12.26 -5.63
CA LYS A 54 6.68 -11.42 -5.78
C LYS A 54 6.44 -10.27 -6.73
N GLY A 55 7.34 -9.28 -6.68
CA GLY A 55 7.25 -8.10 -7.53
C GLY A 55 6.14 -7.14 -7.13
N VAL A 56 5.56 -7.27 -5.93
CA VAL A 56 4.59 -6.30 -5.40
C VAL A 56 5.32 -5.00 -5.10
N GLN A 57 4.82 -3.91 -5.66
CA GLN A 57 5.34 -2.56 -5.38
C GLN A 57 4.39 -1.83 -4.43
N VAL A 58 4.93 -1.13 -3.45
CA VAL A 58 4.14 -0.31 -2.53
C VAL A 58 4.58 1.14 -2.65
N GLN A 59 3.73 1.96 -3.25
CA GLN A 59 4.00 3.39 -3.37
C GLN A 59 3.44 4.15 -2.19
N THR A 60 4.32 4.87 -1.50
CA THR A 60 3.99 5.61 -0.28
C THR A 60 4.42 7.07 -0.40
N LEU A 61 3.81 7.95 0.37
CA LEU A 61 4.20 9.35 0.40
C LEU A 61 4.98 9.71 1.67
N LEU A 62 4.39 9.55 2.82
CA LEU A 62 5.02 9.88 4.12
C LEU A 62 4.64 8.82 5.13
N ASP A 63 5.59 7.94 5.44
CA ASP A 63 5.31 6.78 6.27
C ASP A 63 5.39 7.12 7.77
N ALA A 64 4.30 6.79 8.48
CA ALA A 64 4.20 6.91 9.93
C ALA A 64 4.48 5.58 10.66
N TYR A 65 4.51 4.46 9.93
CA TYR A 65 4.65 3.13 10.50
C TYR A 65 5.89 2.40 9.96
N PRO A 66 6.51 1.51 10.76
CA PRO A 66 7.66 0.70 10.38
C PRO A 66 7.20 -0.53 9.58
N PHE A 67 6.68 -0.32 8.38
CA PHE A 67 6.25 -1.41 7.51
C PHE A 67 7.39 -2.37 7.17
N GLU A 68 7.07 -3.66 7.02
CA GLU A 68 8.07 -4.70 6.76
C GLU A 68 8.86 -4.48 5.48
N PHE A 69 8.25 -3.97 4.41
CA PHE A 69 8.96 -3.63 3.18
C PHE A 69 10.01 -2.52 3.32
N TYR A 70 10.03 -1.82 4.47
CA TYR A 70 11.10 -0.88 4.83
C TYR A 70 12.01 -1.40 5.93
N THR A 71 11.56 -2.33 6.78
CA THR A 71 12.33 -2.78 7.94
C THR A 71 12.99 -4.13 7.75
N ASP A 72 12.53 -4.93 6.79
CA ASP A 72 13.03 -6.27 6.50
C ASP A 72 13.64 -6.33 5.08
N PRO A 73 14.96 -6.38 4.94
CA PRO A 73 15.63 -6.47 3.64
C PRO A 73 15.21 -7.69 2.80
N ASP A 74 14.77 -8.79 3.43
CA ASP A 74 14.35 -10.01 2.75
C ASP A 74 13.02 -9.85 2.00
N MET A 75 12.34 -8.72 2.20
CA MET A 75 11.16 -8.34 1.42
C MET A 75 11.51 -7.79 0.03
N PHE A 76 12.76 -7.38 -0.21
CA PHE A 76 13.18 -6.85 -1.50
C PHE A 76 12.92 -7.85 -2.64
N GLY A 77 12.32 -7.37 -3.71
CA GLY A 77 11.88 -8.19 -4.84
C GLY A 77 10.60 -8.99 -4.63
N LYS A 78 10.18 -9.22 -3.39
CA LYS A 78 8.86 -9.78 -3.07
C LYS A 78 7.83 -8.66 -2.92
N MET A 79 8.10 -7.73 -2.03
CA MET A 79 7.29 -6.54 -1.75
C MET A 79 8.22 -5.36 -1.49
N THR A 80 8.38 -4.48 -2.48
CA THR A 80 9.37 -3.39 -2.44
C THR A 80 8.68 -2.05 -2.23
N GLY A 81 9.18 -1.26 -1.29
CA GLY A 81 8.71 0.10 -1.02
C GLY A 81 9.28 1.10 -2.00
N TYR A 82 8.42 1.95 -2.55
CA TYR A 82 8.76 3.10 -3.38
C TYR A 82 8.22 4.35 -2.71
N SER A 83 9.09 5.21 -2.21
CA SER A 83 8.68 6.39 -1.47
C SER A 83 8.76 7.66 -2.32
N TRP A 84 7.68 8.43 -2.34
CA TRP A 84 7.68 9.74 -3.00
C TRP A 84 8.23 10.85 -2.10
N PHE A 85 8.20 10.61 -0.79
CA PHE A 85 8.80 11.50 0.19
C PHE A 85 9.53 10.67 1.26
N SER A 86 10.86 10.70 1.25
CA SER A 86 11.69 9.85 2.09
C SER A 86 11.51 10.11 3.58
N SER A 87 10.64 9.34 4.23
CA SER A 87 10.47 9.28 5.68
C SER A 87 11.69 8.66 6.37
N GLY A 88 11.71 8.65 7.71
CA GLY A 88 12.80 8.02 8.45
C GLY A 88 13.00 6.55 8.13
N TYR A 89 11.90 5.80 8.01
CA TYR A 89 11.92 4.37 7.67
C TYR A 89 12.33 4.15 6.20
N ALA A 90 11.71 4.86 5.27
CA ALA A 90 12.02 4.78 3.85
C ALA A 90 13.49 5.13 3.57
N ARG A 91 14.02 6.19 4.21
CA ARG A 91 15.41 6.62 4.04
C ARG A 91 16.41 5.54 4.41
N LYS A 92 16.15 4.82 5.52
CA LYS A 92 17.01 3.71 5.94
C LYS A 92 17.01 2.60 4.90
N ALA A 93 15.86 2.23 4.39
CA ALA A 93 15.69 1.18 3.41
C ALA A 93 16.32 1.57 2.04
N ILE A 94 16.11 2.81 1.59
CA ILE A 94 16.69 3.34 0.35
C ILE A 94 18.22 3.35 0.44
N ASN A 95 18.79 3.85 1.53
CA ASN A 95 20.24 3.85 1.74
C ASN A 95 20.81 2.43 1.86
N GLY A 96 20.02 1.49 2.32
CA GLY A 96 20.37 0.07 2.40
C GLY A 96 20.21 -0.71 1.10
N GLY A 97 19.54 -0.14 0.10
CA GLY A 97 19.38 -0.73 -1.25
C GLY A 97 18.22 -1.72 -1.39
N TRP A 98 17.23 -1.73 -0.46
CA TRP A 98 16.04 -2.58 -0.57
C TRP A 98 14.72 -1.83 -0.72
N ALA A 99 14.78 -0.52 -0.93
CA ALA A 99 13.66 0.33 -1.33
C ALA A 99 14.14 1.42 -2.27
N ASP A 100 13.23 2.07 -2.98
CA ASP A 100 13.55 3.10 -3.95
C ASP A 100 12.85 4.43 -3.63
N LEU A 101 13.40 5.52 -4.18
CA LEU A 101 12.85 6.85 -4.11
C LEU A 101 12.24 7.22 -5.47
N LEU A 102 10.99 7.69 -5.46
CA LEU A 102 10.31 8.25 -6.62
C LEU A 102 10.21 9.79 -6.46
N PRO A 103 11.25 10.56 -6.79
CA PRO A 103 11.23 12.00 -6.56
C PRO A 103 10.21 12.67 -7.48
N THR A 104 9.24 13.36 -6.89
CA THR A 104 8.23 14.11 -7.64
C THR A 104 7.71 15.29 -6.83
N TYR A 105 7.07 16.24 -7.51
CA TYR A 105 6.29 17.26 -6.84
C TYR A 105 4.93 16.69 -6.43
N TYR A 106 4.46 17.07 -5.26
CA TYR A 106 3.17 16.60 -4.71
C TYR A 106 2.01 16.77 -5.72
N ARG A 107 1.97 17.90 -6.44
CA ARG A 107 0.97 18.19 -7.47
C ARG A 107 0.99 17.25 -8.67
N ASP A 108 2.13 16.59 -8.93
CA ASP A 108 2.32 15.71 -10.08
C ASP A 108 2.02 14.23 -9.76
N ILE A 109 1.82 13.90 -8.47
CA ILE A 109 1.48 12.54 -8.01
C ILE A 109 0.27 11.95 -8.75
N PRO A 110 -0.86 12.66 -8.92
CA PRO A 110 -2.01 12.12 -9.64
C PRO A 110 -1.70 11.78 -11.11
N ARG A 111 -0.76 12.50 -11.74
CA ARG A 111 -0.33 12.21 -13.11
C ARG A 111 0.52 10.94 -13.16
N HIS A 112 1.43 10.76 -12.22
CA HIS A 112 2.24 9.53 -12.12
C HIS A 112 1.35 8.32 -11.84
N ILE A 113 0.45 8.43 -10.88
CA ILE A 113 -0.53 7.38 -10.59
C ILE A 113 -1.28 6.97 -11.86
N ARG A 114 -1.83 7.91 -12.62
CA ARG A 114 -2.57 7.59 -13.85
C ARG A 114 -1.71 6.96 -14.95
N ALA A 115 -0.43 7.34 -15.03
CA ALA A 115 0.47 6.80 -16.04
C ALA A 115 0.95 5.37 -15.73
N GLU A 116 1.03 5.01 -14.45
CA GLU A 116 1.58 3.74 -14.00
C GLU A 116 0.49 2.70 -13.66
N TYR A 117 -0.74 3.15 -13.39
CA TYR A 117 -1.83 2.29 -12.94
C TYR A 117 -2.94 2.19 -13.99
N GLU A 118 -2.88 1.20 -14.82
CA GLU A 118 -4.07 0.79 -15.60
C GLU A 118 -5.11 0.14 -14.69
N LEU A 119 -4.68 -0.44 -13.56
CA LEU A 119 -5.53 -1.06 -12.54
C LEU A 119 -5.01 -0.67 -11.15
N SER A 120 -5.48 0.45 -10.65
CA SER A 120 -5.08 0.92 -9.34
C SER A 120 -5.89 0.22 -8.24
N LEU A 121 -5.17 -0.41 -7.30
CA LEU A 121 -5.72 -0.86 -6.02
C LEU A 121 -5.91 0.26 -5.00
N ILE A 122 -5.71 1.52 -5.38
CA ILE A 122 -6.01 2.67 -4.52
C ILE A 122 -7.46 2.58 -3.98
N HIS A 123 -8.37 2.01 -4.76
CA HIS A 123 -9.76 1.79 -4.35
C HIS A 123 -9.93 0.76 -3.24
N ILE A 124 -8.93 -0.07 -2.98
CA ILE A 124 -8.98 -1.05 -1.90
C ILE A 124 -8.62 -0.41 -0.56
N SER A 125 -7.75 0.57 -0.56
CA SER A 125 -7.36 1.31 0.65
C SER A 125 -8.33 2.44 1.03
N GLU A 126 -9.32 2.74 0.19
CA GLU A 126 -10.35 3.78 0.43
C GLU A 126 -11.77 3.26 0.69
N PRO A 127 -12.01 2.14 1.39
CA PRO A 127 -13.38 1.71 1.68
C PRO A 127 -14.12 2.72 2.58
N THR A 128 -13.38 3.59 3.26
CA THR A 128 -13.93 4.60 4.16
C THR A 128 -14.48 5.82 3.45
N ARG A 129 -14.00 6.17 2.26
CA ARG A 129 -14.56 7.33 1.53
C ARG A 129 -15.96 7.09 0.99
N LEU A 130 -16.31 5.88 0.63
CA LEU A 130 -17.66 5.53 0.22
C LEU A 130 -18.64 5.47 1.40
N GLY A 131 -18.16 5.43 2.62
CA GLY A 131 -18.97 5.52 3.84
C GLY A 131 -19.11 6.94 4.39
N MET A 132 -18.48 7.94 3.79
CA MET A 132 -18.53 9.34 4.23
C MET A 132 -19.36 10.25 3.31
N ILE A 133 -20.11 9.68 2.37
CA ILE A 133 -21.09 10.41 1.54
C ILE A 133 -22.49 10.07 1.99
#